data_2b71b43618a3a3c316bc7704ad1911a2
#
_entry.id   2b71b43618a3a3c316bc7704ad1911a2
#
_cell.length_a   1.000
_cell.length_b   1.000
_cell.length_c   1.000
_cell.angle_alpha   90.00
_cell.angle_beta   90.00
_cell.angle_gamma   90.00
#
_symmetry.space_group_name_H-M   'P 1'
#
loop_
_entity.id
_entity.type
_entity.pdbx_description
1 polymer ?
#
loop_
_entity_poly.entity_id
_entity_poly.type
_entity_poly.pdbx_seq_one_letter_code
_entity_poly.pdbx_strand_id
1 'polypeptide(L)'
;MTVDDQADGEVPKSARGPGRPRDSRRDEAILAATLAILQERGYHALTIEGVAVAAGVGRPTIYRRWPSKPALAVAALVHSSRLAVPLLDSGSLRDDLIAVQRHQVALMNSPDSRRVTAGLVADLANDPELGETYVSQYLAPRRATVWQVFQRGVDRGEMEADVDFAFAYDLLVGPLFMRAVVWGQPLGPEAAEDTAHAGIAAFGAGARPARS
;
A
#
# COMPACT_ATOMS: atom_id res chain seq x y z
N MET A 1 41.77 -64.49 18.66
CA MET A 1 42.45 -63.22 18.95
C MET A 1 41.60 -62.13 18.25
N THR A 2 40.67 -61.76 18.93
CA THR A 2 39.97 -60.54 19.30
C THR A 2 40.56 -59.29 18.68
N VAL A 3 39.82 -58.52 17.98
CA VAL A 3 39.69 -57.08 18.19
C VAL A 3 38.27 -56.62 17.75
N ASP A 4 37.56 -56.17 18.73
CA ASP A 4 36.34 -55.41 18.73
C ASP A 4 36.65 -54.02 18.19
N ASP A 5 35.85 -53.50 17.28
CA ASP A 5 35.89 -52.08 16.89
C ASP A 5 34.46 -51.54 16.85
N GLN A 6 34.11 -50.90 17.95
CA GLN A 6 32.88 -50.14 18.08
C GLN A 6 33.05 -48.82 17.33
N ALA A 7 32.34 -48.64 16.23
CA ALA A 7 32.15 -47.34 15.60
C ALA A 7 30.88 -46.68 16.17
N ASP A 8 31.09 -45.67 17.03
CA ASP A 8 30.09 -44.73 17.50
C ASP A 8 29.43 -44.01 16.31
N GLY A 9 28.17 -44.34 16.03
CA GLY A 9 27.36 -43.63 15.09
C GLY A 9 26.81 -42.32 15.67
N GLU A 10 27.46 -41.26 15.33
CA GLU A 10 26.97 -39.88 15.62
C GLU A 10 25.71 -39.61 14.80
N VAL A 11 24.55 -39.55 15.47
CA VAL A 11 23.26 -39.14 14.87
C VAL A 11 23.29 -37.64 14.56
N PRO A 12 23.14 -37.22 13.31
CA PRO A 12 23.11 -35.80 13.01
C PRO A 12 21.87 -35.15 13.60
N LYS A 13 22.04 -34.12 14.45
CA LYS A 13 20.98 -33.29 15.00
C LYS A 13 20.18 -32.70 13.88
N SER A 14 18.91 -33.08 13.81
CA SER A 14 17.93 -32.58 12.84
C SER A 14 17.94 -31.05 12.84
N ALA A 15 18.16 -30.50 11.66
CA ALA A 15 18.03 -29.07 11.38
C ALA A 15 16.61 -28.62 11.75
N ARG A 16 16.53 -27.68 12.68
CA ARG A 16 15.26 -27.02 13.02
C ARG A 16 14.72 -26.34 11.79
N GLY A 17 13.60 -26.84 11.26
CA GLY A 17 12.86 -26.23 10.16
C GLY A 17 12.39 -24.81 10.49
N PRO A 18 12.14 -23.96 9.48
CA PRO A 18 11.90 -22.54 9.67
C PRO A 18 10.62 -22.27 10.47
N GLY A 19 10.76 -21.54 11.57
CA GLY A 19 9.70 -21.13 12.48
C GLY A 19 8.71 -20.11 11.90
N ARG A 20 7.79 -20.51 11.04
CA ARG A 20 6.90 -19.62 10.32
C ARG A 20 5.53 -19.29 10.93
N PRO A 21 4.83 -20.10 11.78
CA PRO A 21 3.46 -19.77 12.17
C PRO A 21 3.33 -18.79 13.36
N ARG A 22 4.29 -18.73 14.27
CA ARG A 22 4.23 -17.85 15.44
C ARG A 22 4.63 -16.40 15.15
N ASP A 23 5.42 -16.17 14.12
CA ASP A 23 5.96 -14.85 13.77
C ASP A 23 4.90 -14.03 13.02
N SER A 24 4.14 -14.62 12.09
CA SER A 24 3.08 -13.94 11.34
C SER A 24 1.92 -13.45 12.21
N ARG A 25 1.47 -14.25 13.18
CA ARG A 25 0.39 -13.84 14.10
C ARG A 25 0.79 -12.66 14.99
N ARG A 26 2.05 -12.60 15.40
CA ARG A 26 2.56 -11.47 16.19
C ARG A 26 2.63 -10.21 15.34
N ASP A 27 3.09 -10.33 14.10
CA ASP A 27 3.13 -9.20 13.17
C ASP A 27 1.71 -8.66 12.90
N GLU A 28 0.76 -9.54 12.67
CA GLU A 28 -0.65 -9.17 12.50
C GLU A 28 -1.20 -8.45 13.73
N ALA A 29 -0.91 -8.95 14.94
CA ALA A 29 -1.33 -8.30 16.18
C ALA A 29 -0.71 -6.90 16.36
N ILE A 30 0.58 -6.75 16.04
CA ILE A 30 1.27 -5.46 16.11
C ILE A 30 0.67 -4.47 15.10
N LEU A 31 0.47 -4.90 13.85
CA LEU A 31 -0.10 -4.04 12.81
C LEU A 31 -1.55 -3.67 13.10
N ALA A 32 -2.36 -4.61 13.61
CA ALA A 32 -3.73 -4.33 14.04
C ALA A 32 -3.79 -3.33 15.21
N ALA A 33 -2.95 -3.50 16.23
CA ALA A 33 -2.85 -2.56 17.35
C ALA A 33 -2.39 -1.17 16.88
N THR A 34 -1.43 -1.12 15.95
CA THR A 34 -0.96 0.13 15.35
C THR A 34 -2.09 0.82 14.60
N LEU A 35 -2.82 0.07 13.78
CA LEU A 35 -3.94 0.61 13.00
C LEU A 35 -5.04 1.16 13.91
N ALA A 36 -5.40 0.46 14.99
CA ALA A 36 -6.38 0.92 15.95
C ALA A 36 -5.98 2.26 16.60
N ILE A 37 -4.71 2.41 17.00
CA ILE A 37 -4.21 3.69 17.56
C ILE A 37 -4.26 4.81 16.50
N LEU A 38 -3.87 4.52 15.25
CA LEU A 38 -3.95 5.49 14.16
C LEU A 38 -5.37 5.94 13.88
N GLN A 39 -6.33 5.03 13.94
CA GLN A 39 -7.75 5.30 13.72
C GLN A 39 -8.36 6.14 14.85
N GLU A 40 -8.03 5.81 16.09
CA GLU A 40 -8.63 6.46 17.27
C GLU A 40 -7.98 7.80 17.60
N ARG A 41 -6.66 7.90 17.49
CA ARG A 41 -5.87 9.00 18.05
C ARG A 41 -4.93 9.70 17.06
N GLY A 42 -4.81 9.17 15.84
CA GLY A 42 -3.92 9.70 14.81
C GLY A 42 -2.45 9.35 15.01
N TYR A 43 -1.62 9.75 14.04
CA TYR A 43 -0.18 9.44 14.03
C TYR A 43 0.57 10.11 15.18
N HIS A 44 0.20 11.32 15.58
CA HIS A 44 0.88 12.04 16.66
C HIS A 44 0.87 11.26 17.98
N ALA A 45 -0.24 10.60 18.30
CA ALA A 45 -0.39 9.81 19.52
C ALA A 45 0.21 8.39 19.44
N LEU A 46 0.66 7.96 18.26
CA LEU A 46 1.29 6.66 18.08
C LEU A 46 2.66 6.62 18.76
N THR A 47 2.86 5.65 19.64
CA THR A 47 4.16 5.35 20.25
C THR A 47 4.45 3.87 20.20
N ILE A 48 5.73 3.50 20.08
CA ILE A 48 6.14 2.09 20.07
C ILE A 48 5.77 1.39 21.39
N GLU A 49 5.83 2.12 22.51
CA GLU A 49 5.39 1.64 23.81
C GLU A 49 3.91 1.31 23.84
N GLY A 50 3.09 2.22 23.34
CA GLY A 50 1.62 2.03 23.27
C GLY A 50 1.25 0.83 22.44
N VAL A 51 1.89 0.67 21.27
CA VAL A 51 1.70 -0.51 20.42
C VAL A 51 2.17 -1.79 21.09
N ALA A 52 3.33 -1.78 21.76
CA ALA A 52 3.87 -2.95 22.46
C ALA A 52 2.90 -3.45 23.55
N VAL A 53 2.34 -2.53 24.33
CA VAL A 53 1.33 -2.83 25.36
C VAL A 53 0.06 -3.39 24.71
N ALA A 54 -0.47 -2.72 23.69
CA ALA A 54 -1.71 -3.12 23.04
C ALA A 54 -1.61 -4.48 22.32
N ALA A 55 -0.44 -4.78 21.73
CA ALA A 55 -0.19 -6.05 21.05
C ALA A 55 0.30 -7.17 21.97
N GLY A 56 0.58 -6.90 23.26
CA GLY A 56 1.11 -7.88 24.22
C GLY A 56 2.52 -8.38 23.86
N VAL A 57 3.38 -7.50 23.32
CA VAL A 57 4.74 -7.83 22.91
C VAL A 57 5.77 -6.88 23.53
N GLY A 58 7.06 -7.31 23.58
CA GLY A 58 8.13 -6.40 23.96
C GLY A 58 8.54 -5.47 22.80
N ARG A 59 8.96 -4.23 23.12
CA ARG A 59 9.50 -3.25 22.15
C ARG A 59 10.59 -3.84 21.22
N PRO A 60 11.54 -4.67 21.68
CA PRO A 60 12.53 -5.27 20.78
C PRO A 60 11.93 -6.13 19.68
N THR A 61 10.74 -6.70 19.90
CA THR A 61 10.01 -7.48 18.88
C THR A 61 9.53 -6.57 17.75
N ILE A 62 9.06 -5.36 18.07
CA ILE A 62 8.63 -4.35 17.11
C ILE A 62 9.84 -3.82 16.33
N TYR A 63 10.87 -3.32 17.03
CA TYR A 63 12.05 -2.72 16.40
C TYR A 63 12.81 -3.66 15.46
N ARG A 64 12.79 -4.97 15.73
CA ARG A 64 13.41 -5.96 14.83
C ARG A 64 12.77 -5.96 13.43
N ARG A 65 11.51 -5.57 13.31
CA ARG A 65 10.74 -5.58 12.07
C ARG A 65 10.52 -4.20 11.47
N TRP A 66 10.25 -3.25 12.34
CA TRP A 66 9.98 -1.86 11.99
C TRP A 66 10.91 -0.96 12.79
N PRO A 67 11.97 -0.46 12.15
CA PRO A 67 13.05 0.24 12.86
C PRO A 67 12.62 1.59 13.45
N SER A 68 11.51 2.16 12.93
CA SER A 68 11.02 3.46 13.36
C SER A 68 9.49 3.52 13.46
N LYS A 69 8.99 4.57 14.10
CA LYS A 69 7.55 4.86 14.18
C LYS A 69 6.92 5.07 12.78
N PRO A 70 7.53 5.86 11.85
CA PRO A 70 7.07 5.94 10.48
C PRO A 70 6.96 4.59 9.78
N ALA A 71 8.01 3.76 9.88
CA ALA A 71 8.01 2.43 9.26
C ALA A 71 6.87 1.55 9.77
N LEU A 72 6.57 1.59 11.08
CA LEU A 72 5.46 0.85 11.68
C LEU A 72 4.10 1.39 11.22
N ALA A 73 3.93 2.71 11.22
CA ALA A 73 2.67 3.35 10.81
C ALA A 73 2.33 3.05 9.35
N VAL A 74 3.29 3.22 8.45
CA VAL A 74 3.11 2.93 7.03
C VAL A 74 2.88 1.44 6.78
N ALA A 75 3.60 0.55 7.49
CA ALA A 75 3.36 -0.89 7.39
C ALA A 75 1.94 -1.29 7.82
N ALA A 76 1.38 -0.67 8.86
CA ALA A 76 0.01 -0.88 9.29
C ALA A 76 -1.00 -0.40 8.22
N LEU A 77 -0.75 0.75 7.59
CA LEU A 77 -1.56 1.25 6.48
C LEU A 77 -1.50 0.31 5.27
N VAL A 78 -0.31 -0.15 4.87
CA VAL A 78 -0.14 -1.13 3.80
C VAL A 78 -0.88 -2.42 4.11
N HIS A 79 -0.81 -2.88 5.36
CA HIS A 79 -1.50 -4.08 5.80
C HIS A 79 -3.02 -3.95 5.75
N SER A 80 -3.57 -2.82 6.17
CA SER A 80 -5.01 -2.56 6.15
C SER A 80 -5.57 -2.40 4.74
N SER A 81 -4.75 -1.90 3.83
CA SER A 81 -5.09 -1.69 2.43
C SER A 81 -4.78 -2.91 1.54
N ARG A 82 -4.76 -4.10 2.11
CA ARG A 82 -4.42 -5.40 1.47
C ARG A 82 -5.26 -5.80 0.27
N LEU A 83 -6.24 -5.02 -0.08
CA LEU A 83 -6.80 -5.08 -1.42
C LEU A 83 -5.69 -4.63 -2.38
N ALA A 84 -4.93 -5.58 -2.90
CA ALA A 84 -4.01 -5.29 -4.00
C ALA A 84 -4.83 -4.61 -5.10
N VAL A 85 -4.30 -3.53 -5.66
CA VAL A 85 -4.89 -2.94 -6.87
C VAL A 85 -4.97 -4.08 -7.89
N PRO A 86 -6.16 -4.46 -8.38
CA PRO A 86 -6.25 -5.57 -9.32
C PRO A 86 -5.45 -5.23 -10.57
N LEU A 87 -4.44 -6.02 -10.87
CA LEU A 87 -3.72 -5.95 -12.13
C LEU A 87 -4.56 -6.70 -13.18
N LEU A 88 -5.62 -6.05 -13.66
CA LEU A 88 -6.42 -6.58 -14.73
C LEU A 88 -5.73 -6.31 -16.06
N ASP A 89 -5.90 -7.21 -16.99
CA ASP A 89 -5.52 -7.06 -18.39
C ASP A 89 -6.75 -7.49 -19.23
N SER A 90 -7.73 -6.59 -19.28
CA SER A 90 -8.98 -6.83 -19.99
C SER A 90 -8.84 -6.68 -21.51
N GLY A 91 -7.70 -6.16 -21.97
CA GLY A 91 -7.50 -5.75 -23.37
C GLY A 91 -8.02 -4.33 -23.66
N SER A 92 -8.46 -3.58 -22.64
CA SER A 92 -9.01 -2.22 -22.76
C SER A 92 -8.45 -1.33 -21.67
N LEU A 93 -7.80 -0.24 -22.05
CA LEU A 93 -7.30 0.78 -21.10
C LEU A 93 -8.45 1.31 -20.24
N ARG A 94 -9.59 1.56 -20.86
CA ARG A 94 -10.80 2.08 -20.18
C ARG A 94 -11.24 1.14 -19.06
N ASP A 95 -11.39 -0.14 -19.35
CA ASP A 95 -11.93 -1.11 -18.39
C ASP A 95 -10.93 -1.40 -17.28
N ASP A 96 -9.64 -1.45 -17.60
CA ASP A 96 -8.56 -1.60 -16.63
C ASP A 96 -8.50 -0.39 -15.68
N LEU A 97 -8.61 0.84 -16.21
CA LEU A 97 -8.63 2.06 -15.37
C LEU A 97 -9.89 2.14 -14.50
N ILE A 98 -11.06 1.80 -15.02
CA ILE A 98 -12.29 1.76 -14.22
C ILE A 98 -12.15 0.77 -13.06
N ALA A 99 -11.55 -0.39 -13.30
CA ALA A 99 -11.32 -1.38 -12.24
C ALA A 99 -10.35 -0.86 -11.16
N VAL A 100 -9.26 -0.21 -11.56
CA VAL A 100 -8.34 0.47 -10.64
C VAL A 100 -9.06 1.53 -9.82
N GLN A 101 -9.86 2.38 -10.47
CA GLN A 101 -10.60 3.46 -9.80
C GLN A 101 -11.70 2.93 -8.88
N ARG A 102 -12.41 1.86 -9.22
CA ARG A 102 -13.37 1.19 -8.32
C ARG A 102 -12.71 0.71 -7.04
N HIS A 103 -11.51 0.14 -7.16
CA HIS A 103 -10.73 -0.24 -5.99
C HIS A 103 -10.35 0.98 -5.13
N GLN A 104 -9.91 2.07 -5.77
CA GLN A 104 -9.53 3.31 -5.08
C GLN A 104 -10.74 3.94 -4.37
N VAL A 105 -11.91 3.98 -5.02
CA VAL A 105 -13.18 4.45 -4.45
C VAL A 105 -13.57 3.61 -3.23
N ALA A 106 -13.51 2.28 -3.33
CA ALA A 106 -13.81 1.40 -2.22
C ALA A 106 -12.89 1.64 -1.01
N LEU A 107 -11.59 1.82 -1.26
CA LEU A 107 -10.61 2.14 -0.22
C LEU A 107 -10.91 3.48 0.45
N MET A 108 -11.21 4.53 -0.32
CA MET A 108 -11.51 5.87 0.21
C MET A 108 -12.87 5.99 0.85
N ASN A 109 -13.83 5.15 0.50
CA ASN A 109 -15.13 5.07 1.18
C ASN A 109 -15.06 4.29 2.51
N SER A 110 -14.00 3.51 2.74
CA SER A 110 -13.79 2.88 4.05
C SER A 110 -13.51 3.97 5.10
N PRO A 111 -14.36 4.10 6.15
CA PRO A 111 -14.17 5.12 7.19
C PRO A 111 -12.80 5.03 7.86
N ASP A 112 -12.33 3.80 8.07
CA ASP A 112 -11.06 3.52 8.74
C ASP A 112 -9.89 3.93 7.86
N SER A 113 -9.87 3.50 6.58
CA SER A 113 -8.81 3.87 5.64
C SER A 113 -8.75 5.37 5.42
N ARG A 114 -9.90 6.03 5.29
CA ARG A 114 -9.99 7.48 5.13
C ARG A 114 -9.44 8.22 6.33
N ARG A 115 -9.81 7.81 7.56
CA ARG A 115 -9.35 8.46 8.80
C ARG A 115 -7.84 8.33 8.98
N VAL A 116 -7.29 7.13 8.75
CA VAL A 116 -5.84 6.88 8.84
C VAL A 116 -5.10 7.69 7.77
N THR A 117 -5.57 7.70 6.54
CA THR A 117 -4.95 8.46 5.44
C THR A 117 -4.96 9.96 5.74
N ALA A 118 -6.09 10.52 6.17
CA ALA A 118 -6.20 11.93 6.52
C ALA A 118 -5.24 12.32 7.66
N GLY A 119 -5.17 11.49 8.70
CA GLY A 119 -4.26 11.71 9.83
C GLY A 119 -2.78 11.64 9.43
N LEU A 120 -2.39 10.66 8.62
CA LEU A 120 -1.02 10.55 8.15
C LEU A 120 -0.62 11.71 7.24
N VAL A 121 -1.48 12.07 6.28
CA VAL A 121 -1.20 13.19 5.34
C VAL A 121 -0.98 14.50 6.07
N ALA A 122 -1.71 14.77 7.16
CA ALA A 122 -1.50 15.97 7.97
C ALA A 122 -0.09 16.02 8.61
N ASP A 123 0.51 14.87 8.90
CA ASP A 123 1.82 14.77 9.54
C ASP A 123 2.98 14.67 8.52
N LEU A 124 2.73 14.37 7.23
CA LEU A 124 3.79 14.18 6.22
C LEU A 124 4.67 15.43 6.04
N ALA A 125 4.11 16.62 6.15
CA ALA A 125 4.85 17.87 6.01
C ALA A 125 5.77 18.17 7.21
N ASN A 126 5.45 17.58 8.38
CA ASN A 126 6.15 17.84 9.63
C ASN A 126 7.13 16.71 10.01
N ASP A 127 7.08 15.57 9.34
CA ASP A 127 7.92 14.40 9.59
C ASP A 127 8.49 13.89 8.25
N PRO A 128 9.71 14.33 7.86
CA PRO A 128 10.34 13.93 6.60
C PRO A 128 10.53 12.41 6.46
N GLU A 129 10.86 11.69 7.56
CA GLU A 129 11.02 10.23 7.54
C GLU A 129 9.68 9.54 7.25
N LEU A 130 8.59 10.05 7.83
CA LEU A 130 7.24 9.58 7.50
C LEU A 130 6.93 9.82 6.03
N GLY A 131 7.24 10.99 5.50
CA GLY A 131 7.02 11.35 4.09
C GLY A 131 7.75 10.40 3.15
N GLU A 132 9.05 10.21 3.34
CA GLU A 132 9.86 9.29 2.52
C GLU A 132 9.38 7.85 2.61
N THR A 133 9.04 7.38 3.82
CA THR A 133 8.53 6.03 4.04
C THR A 133 7.16 5.83 3.38
N TYR A 134 6.27 6.81 3.51
CA TYR A 134 4.94 6.78 2.89
C TYR A 134 5.04 6.74 1.37
N VAL A 135 5.87 7.58 0.78
CA VAL A 135 6.09 7.59 -0.67
C VAL A 135 6.68 6.26 -1.14
N SER A 136 7.76 5.79 -0.52
CA SER A 136 8.47 4.59 -0.98
C SER A 136 7.70 3.28 -0.74
N GLN A 137 7.03 3.14 0.40
CA GLN A 137 6.41 1.87 0.79
C GLN A 137 4.90 1.79 0.51
N TYR A 138 4.21 2.93 0.42
CA TYR A 138 2.77 2.97 0.18
C TYR A 138 2.41 3.48 -1.22
N LEU A 139 2.92 4.64 -1.64
CA LEU A 139 2.55 5.23 -2.93
C LEU A 139 3.27 4.57 -4.11
N ALA A 140 4.58 4.36 -4.04
CA ALA A 140 5.36 3.87 -5.17
C ALA A 140 4.87 2.51 -5.70
N PRO A 141 4.54 1.50 -4.86
CA PRO A 141 3.99 0.24 -5.34
C PRO A 141 2.63 0.40 -6.07
N ARG A 142 1.79 1.32 -5.60
CA ARG A 142 0.50 1.63 -6.23
C ARG A 142 0.67 2.32 -7.57
N ARG A 143 1.55 3.29 -7.63
CA ARG A 143 1.92 3.97 -8.88
C ARG A 143 2.49 2.99 -9.91
N ALA A 144 3.33 2.05 -9.48
CA ALA A 144 3.88 1.02 -10.34
C ALA A 144 2.78 0.13 -10.96
N THR A 145 1.73 -0.21 -10.21
CA THR A 145 0.60 -0.98 -10.75
C THR A 145 -0.17 -0.19 -11.81
N VAL A 146 -0.49 1.08 -11.54
CA VAL A 146 -1.18 1.96 -12.51
C VAL A 146 -0.30 2.22 -13.73
N TRP A 147 1.01 2.35 -13.55
CA TRP A 147 1.97 2.46 -14.64
C TRP A 147 1.88 1.28 -15.62
N GLN A 148 1.76 0.05 -15.12
CA GLN A 148 1.59 -1.13 -15.97
C GLN A 148 0.30 -1.09 -16.80
N VAL A 149 -0.78 -0.55 -16.24
CA VAL A 149 -2.04 -0.33 -16.98
C VAL A 149 -1.82 0.67 -18.12
N PHE A 150 -1.15 1.78 -17.82
CA PHE A 150 -0.85 2.81 -18.82
C PHE A 150 0.09 2.28 -19.92
N GLN A 151 1.14 1.54 -19.54
CA GLN A 151 2.07 0.98 -20.52
C GLN A 151 1.35 0.06 -21.52
N ARG A 152 0.45 -0.79 -21.04
CA ARG A 152 -0.36 -1.62 -21.93
C ARG A 152 -1.28 -0.80 -22.83
N GLY A 153 -1.83 0.32 -22.32
CA GLY A 153 -2.60 1.26 -23.13
C GLY A 153 -1.77 1.91 -24.24
N VAL A 154 -0.52 2.27 -23.95
CA VAL A 154 0.45 2.76 -24.94
C VAL A 154 0.77 1.67 -25.98
N ASP A 155 1.05 0.45 -25.55
CA ASP A 155 1.41 -0.67 -26.41
C ASP A 155 0.26 -1.04 -27.37
N ARG A 156 -0.99 -0.79 -26.98
CA ARG A 156 -2.20 -0.98 -27.80
C ARG A 156 -2.59 0.25 -28.63
N GLY A 157 -1.89 1.37 -28.48
CA GLY A 157 -2.22 2.63 -29.15
C GLY A 157 -3.46 3.35 -28.60
N GLU A 158 -3.90 3.00 -27.39
CA GLU A 158 -5.02 3.64 -26.71
C GLU A 158 -4.59 4.88 -25.90
N MET A 159 -3.30 5.09 -25.71
CA MET A 159 -2.69 6.19 -24.95
C MET A 159 -1.45 6.71 -25.66
N GLU A 160 -1.19 8.01 -25.55
CA GLU A 160 0.04 8.61 -26.09
C GLU A 160 1.28 8.12 -25.31
N ALA A 161 2.38 7.90 -26.04
CA ALA A 161 3.62 7.37 -25.45
C ALA A 161 4.41 8.42 -24.64
N ASP A 162 4.20 9.71 -24.89
CA ASP A 162 4.89 10.85 -24.25
C ASP A 162 4.13 11.44 -23.04
N VAL A 163 3.17 10.69 -22.50
CA VAL A 163 2.39 11.15 -21.35
C VAL A 163 3.26 11.33 -20.12
N ASP A 164 3.11 12.47 -19.46
CA ASP A 164 3.60 12.66 -18.09
C ASP A 164 2.81 11.75 -17.13
N PHE A 165 3.40 10.58 -16.87
CA PHE A 165 2.80 9.57 -16.00
C PHE A 165 2.50 10.09 -14.59
N ALA A 166 3.38 10.93 -14.02
CA ALA A 166 3.18 11.45 -12.67
C ALA A 166 1.91 12.29 -12.65
N PHE A 167 1.75 13.18 -13.61
CA PHE A 167 0.56 14.03 -13.72
C PHE A 167 -0.71 13.21 -14.06
N ALA A 168 -0.59 12.21 -14.93
CA ALA A 168 -1.72 11.31 -15.25
C ALA A 168 -2.21 10.56 -14.00
N TYR A 169 -1.30 10.04 -13.19
CA TYR A 169 -1.63 9.40 -11.92
C TYR A 169 -2.30 10.39 -10.95
N ASP A 170 -1.74 11.59 -10.80
CA ASP A 170 -2.28 12.61 -9.89
C ASP A 170 -3.69 13.03 -10.31
N LEU A 171 -3.97 13.11 -11.63
CA LEU A 171 -5.30 13.41 -12.16
C LEU A 171 -6.33 12.31 -11.83
N LEU A 172 -5.91 11.05 -11.81
CA LEU A 172 -6.79 9.93 -11.45
C LEU A 172 -7.13 9.91 -9.95
N VAL A 173 -6.14 10.21 -9.09
CA VAL A 173 -6.29 10.08 -7.64
C VAL A 173 -6.75 11.37 -6.97
N GLY A 174 -6.31 12.52 -7.47
CA GLY A 174 -6.54 13.83 -6.87
C GLY A 174 -8.02 14.16 -6.62
N PRO A 175 -8.92 14.03 -7.59
CA PRO A 175 -10.35 14.32 -7.40
C PRO A 175 -11.00 13.43 -6.34
N LEU A 176 -10.65 12.15 -6.28
CA LEU A 176 -11.16 11.22 -5.28
C LEU A 176 -10.66 11.59 -3.89
N PHE A 177 -9.36 11.90 -3.79
CA PHE A 177 -8.75 12.31 -2.53
C PHE A 177 -9.36 13.61 -2.01
N MET A 178 -9.50 14.63 -2.86
CA MET A 178 -10.11 15.91 -2.48
C MET A 178 -11.53 15.71 -1.93
N ARG A 179 -12.38 14.94 -2.63
CA ARG A 179 -13.76 14.71 -2.19
C ARG A 179 -13.81 13.91 -0.90
N ALA A 180 -13.13 12.77 -0.86
CA ALA A 180 -13.25 11.83 0.26
C ALA A 180 -12.51 12.31 1.51
N VAL A 181 -11.27 12.81 1.35
CA VAL A 181 -10.40 13.11 2.48
C VAL A 181 -10.51 14.58 2.91
N VAL A 182 -10.45 15.50 1.95
CA VAL A 182 -10.43 16.94 2.30
C VAL A 182 -11.84 17.46 2.56
N TRP A 183 -12.81 17.12 1.70
CA TRP A 183 -14.21 17.60 1.88
C TRP A 183 -15.07 16.66 2.70
N GLY A 184 -14.58 15.46 3.02
CA GLY A 184 -15.32 14.48 3.84
C GLY A 184 -16.58 13.92 3.15
N GLN A 185 -16.70 14.04 1.84
CA GLN A 185 -17.85 13.61 1.06
C GLN A 185 -17.71 12.12 0.68
N PRO A 186 -18.79 11.34 0.70
CA PRO A 186 -18.78 9.99 0.15
C PRO A 186 -18.58 10.05 -1.38
N LEU A 187 -17.89 9.05 -1.91
CA LEU A 187 -17.74 8.87 -3.35
C LEU A 187 -18.89 7.99 -3.85
N GLY A 188 -19.66 8.50 -4.80
CA GLY A 188 -20.71 7.73 -5.47
C GLY A 188 -20.12 6.62 -6.37
N PRO A 189 -20.96 5.69 -6.82
CA PRO A 189 -20.55 4.59 -7.71
C PRO A 189 -19.99 5.09 -9.05
N GLU A 190 -20.44 6.24 -9.52
CA GLU A 190 -20.00 6.91 -10.76
C GLU A 190 -18.58 7.47 -10.67
N ALA A 191 -18.08 7.76 -9.47
CA ALA A 191 -16.79 8.42 -9.27
C ALA A 191 -15.61 7.67 -9.90
N ALA A 192 -15.67 6.36 -9.94
CA ALA A 192 -14.65 5.52 -10.57
C ALA A 192 -14.67 5.68 -12.12
N GLU A 193 -15.83 5.70 -12.70
CA GLU A 193 -16.00 5.86 -14.15
C GLU A 193 -15.67 7.27 -14.59
N ASP A 194 -16.15 8.28 -13.86
CA ASP A 194 -15.89 9.68 -14.15
C ASP A 194 -14.39 10.01 -14.15
N THR A 195 -13.66 9.54 -13.13
CA THR A 195 -12.21 9.80 -13.04
C THR A 195 -11.42 9.01 -14.08
N ALA A 196 -11.80 7.77 -14.41
CA ALA A 196 -11.19 7.01 -15.50
C ALA A 196 -11.41 7.69 -16.84
N HIS A 197 -12.66 8.14 -17.14
CA HIS A 197 -12.99 8.85 -18.36
C HIS A 197 -12.24 10.19 -18.46
N ALA A 198 -12.15 10.96 -17.37
CA ALA A 198 -11.39 12.20 -17.35
C ALA A 198 -9.90 11.96 -17.66
N GLY A 199 -9.31 10.90 -17.09
CA GLY A 199 -7.93 10.49 -17.39
C GLY A 199 -7.73 10.15 -18.87
N ILE A 200 -8.64 9.34 -19.44
CA ILE A 200 -8.57 8.99 -20.87
C ILE A 200 -8.79 10.22 -21.77
N ALA A 201 -9.72 11.10 -21.43
CA ALA A 201 -9.94 12.33 -22.18
C ALA A 201 -8.73 13.26 -22.17
N ALA A 202 -7.94 13.24 -21.09
CA ALA A 202 -6.74 14.06 -20.97
C ALA A 202 -5.49 13.47 -21.64
N PHE A 203 -5.39 12.13 -21.72
CA PHE A 203 -4.17 11.42 -22.10
C PHE A 203 -4.38 10.28 -23.11
N GLY A 204 -5.63 9.98 -23.50
CA GLY A 204 -5.91 8.99 -24.54
C GLY A 204 -5.34 9.41 -25.89
N ALA A 205 -5.19 8.44 -26.79
CA ALA A 205 -4.68 8.69 -28.14
C ALA A 205 -5.51 9.78 -28.84
N GLY A 206 -4.85 10.79 -29.38
CA GLY A 206 -5.48 11.94 -30.03
C GLY A 206 -6.10 12.98 -29.10
N ALA A 207 -5.93 12.86 -27.78
CA ALA A 207 -6.51 13.81 -26.82
C ALA A 207 -5.80 15.18 -26.81
N ARG A 208 -4.54 15.25 -27.23
CA ARG A 208 -3.74 16.49 -27.25
C ARG A 208 -3.49 16.94 -28.69
N PRO A 209 -3.66 18.22 -29.01
CA PRO A 209 -3.13 18.75 -30.25
C PRO A 209 -1.59 18.67 -30.21
N ALA A 210 -0.98 18.35 -31.35
CA ALA A 210 0.47 18.32 -31.48
C ALA A 210 1.06 19.62 -30.89
N ARG A 211 1.99 19.50 -29.96
CA ARG A 211 2.76 20.65 -29.47
C ARG A 211 3.66 21.11 -30.62
N SER A 212 3.36 22.28 -31.17
CA SER A 212 4.19 22.97 -32.17
C SER A 212 5.48 23.49 -31.55
#